data_9d141d7b4f4c281f64bdf1092f0cfe4b
#
_entry.id   9d141d7b4f4c281f64bdf1092f0cfe4b
#
_cell.length_a   1.000
_cell.length_b   1.000
_cell.length_c   1.000
_cell.angle_alpha   90.00
_cell.angle_beta   90.00
_cell.angle_gamma   90.00
#
_symmetry.space_group_name_H-M   'P 1'
#
loop_
_entity.id
_entity.type
_entity.pdbx_description
1 polymer ?
#
loop_
_entity_poly.entity_id
_entity_poly.type
_entity_poly.pdbx_seq_one_letter_code
_entity_poly.pdbx_strand_id
1 'polypeptide(L)'
;MNPSRPYLAALVLALAGGVILLASAQAKPPAAKPAKSAAPAVARIDTATQAHRVIAFYFHTNMRCTNCRRIEAYSREAIEAAFPRELKDGRLAWKVVNVEEKGNEHFIKDHQLYTKSLVLVDEARGKQIRWKNCPRVWEFLGNKQGFLRYVQDEVRGYLTAAS
;
A
#
# COMPACT_ATOMS: atom_id res chain seq x y z
N MET A 1 -5.26 8.02 49.82
CA MET A 1 -4.51 9.14 50.45
C MET A 1 -3.41 9.54 49.50
N ASN A 2 -3.60 10.72 48.90
CA ASN A 2 -2.67 11.39 47.99
C ASN A 2 -1.60 12.10 48.84
N PRO A 3 -0.40 12.40 48.32
CA PRO A 3 -0.18 13.82 48.07
C PRO A 3 0.56 14.13 46.75
N SER A 4 0.00 15.06 46.10
CA SER A 4 0.47 16.23 45.35
C SER A 4 1.98 16.57 45.43
N ARG A 5 2.58 16.89 44.31
CA ARG A 5 3.82 17.69 44.23
C ARG A 5 3.64 18.90 43.32
N PRO A 6 4.14 20.07 43.76
CA PRO A 6 3.83 21.34 43.14
C PRO A 6 4.85 21.75 42.07
N TYR A 7 4.37 22.65 41.22
CA TYR A 7 5.08 23.43 40.23
C TYR A 7 6.12 24.37 40.85
N LEU A 8 7.24 24.55 40.19
CA LEU A 8 8.09 25.73 40.39
C LEU A 8 8.35 26.39 39.03
N ALA A 9 7.82 27.59 38.98
CA ALA A 9 8.10 28.58 37.96
C ALA A 9 9.34 29.36 38.35
N ALA A 10 10.17 29.71 37.38
CA ALA A 10 11.12 30.83 37.42
C ALA A 10 11.43 31.18 35.98
N LEU A 11 11.09 32.27 35.57
CA LEU A 11 11.43 33.67 35.69
C LEU A 11 12.39 34.13 34.59
N VAL A 12 11.83 34.99 33.81
CA VAL A 12 12.31 35.94 32.80
C VAL A 12 13.66 36.56 33.12
N LEU A 13 14.50 36.74 32.09
CA LEU A 13 15.33 37.96 31.98
C LEU A 13 15.54 38.34 30.51
N ALA A 14 15.02 39.49 30.18
CA ALA A 14 15.26 40.24 28.96
C ALA A 14 16.59 40.99 29.06
N LEU A 15 17.36 41.07 28.01
CA LEU A 15 18.32 42.14 27.79
C LEU A 15 18.36 42.55 26.32
N ALA A 16 18.20 43.82 26.17
CA ALA A 16 18.17 44.61 24.95
C ALA A 16 19.57 44.82 24.37
N GLY A 17 19.62 45.15 23.12
CA GLY A 17 20.65 46.06 22.61
C GLY A 17 21.40 45.55 21.38
N GLY A 18 21.30 46.32 20.30
CA GLY A 18 22.31 46.31 19.27
C GLY A 18 21.79 46.36 17.82
N VAL A 19 21.26 47.51 17.44
CA VAL A 19 21.12 47.89 16.02
C VAL A 19 22.49 48.21 15.46
N ILE A 20 22.95 47.43 14.48
CA ILE A 20 24.07 47.81 13.60
C ILE A 20 23.54 47.82 12.17
N LEU A 21 23.29 49.02 11.66
CA LEU A 21 23.14 49.26 10.24
C LEU A 21 24.54 49.18 9.59
N LEU A 22 24.74 48.26 8.70
CA LEU A 22 25.81 48.25 7.72
C LEU A 22 25.21 48.15 6.33
N ALA A 23 25.19 49.28 5.66
CA ALA A 23 24.96 49.39 4.24
C ALA A 23 26.11 48.72 3.49
N SER A 24 25.83 47.78 2.63
CA SER A 24 26.82 47.21 1.70
C SER A 24 26.21 46.98 0.34
N ALA A 25 26.62 47.82 -0.54
CA ALA A 25 26.78 47.75 -1.99
C ALA A 25 26.24 46.46 -2.70
N GLN A 26 25.26 46.70 -3.55
CA GLN A 26 24.80 45.75 -4.57
C GLN A 26 25.87 45.59 -5.64
N ALA A 27 26.58 44.49 -5.63
CA ALA A 27 27.37 44.05 -6.76
C ALA A 27 26.49 43.18 -7.66
N LYS A 28 26.23 43.65 -8.87
CA LYS A 28 25.54 42.95 -9.96
C LYS A 28 26.35 41.73 -10.36
N PRO A 29 25.79 40.49 -10.29
CA PRO A 29 26.49 39.32 -10.80
C PRO A 29 26.48 39.32 -12.33
N PRO A 30 27.55 38.83 -12.98
CA PRO A 30 27.60 38.67 -14.44
C PRO A 30 26.63 37.60 -14.93
N ALA A 31 26.06 37.83 -16.11
CA ALA A 31 25.15 36.92 -16.80
C ALA A 31 25.83 35.56 -17.03
N ALA A 32 25.42 34.55 -16.31
CA ALA A 32 25.75 33.18 -16.57
C ALA A 32 24.91 32.66 -17.76
N LYS A 33 25.59 32.13 -18.77
CA LYS A 33 25.01 31.41 -19.90
C LYS A 33 24.05 30.31 -19.42
N PRO A 34 22.96 30.00 -20.16
CA PRO A 34 22.05 28.93 -19.77
C PRO A 34 22.80 27.60 -19.82
N ALA A 35 23.10 27.06 -18.64
CA ALA A 35 23.49 25.68 -18.52
C ALA A 35 22.28 24.81 -18.97
N LYS A 36 22.52 23.98 -19.98
CA LYS A 36 21.62 22.97 -20.46
C LYS A 36 21.10 22.17 -19.25
N SER A 37 19.84 22.40 -18.89
CA SER A 37 19.14 21.65 -17.87
C SER A 37 19.17 20.17 -18.25
N ALA A 38 20.03 19.42 -17.59
CA ALA A 38 19.92 17.98 -17.58
C ALA A 38 18.62 17.65 -16.86
N ALA A 39 17.60 17.28 -17.61
CA ALA A 39 16.38 16.71 -17.06
C ALA A 39 16.79 15.54 -16.14
N PRO A 40 16.19 15.42 -14.95
CA PRO A 40 16.43 14.27 -14.11
C PRO A 40 16.10 13.02 -14.96
N ALA A 41 17.06 12.11 -15.04
CA ALA A 41 16.84 10.80 -15.62
C ALA A 41 15.73 10.17 -14.78
N VAL A 42 14.48 10.28 -15.24
CA VAL A 42 13.37 9.45 -14.79
C VAL A 42 13.87 8.04 -15.03
N ALA A 43 14.17 7.34 -13.93
CA ALA A 43 14.48 5.94 -13.95
C ALA A 43 13.45 5.29 -14.87
N ARG A 44 13.89 4.81 -16.01
CA ARG A 44 13.06 3.98 -16.89
C ARG A 44 12.73 2.77 -16.05
N ILE A 45 11.53 2.77 -15.48
CA ILE A 45 10.94 1.56 -14.92
C ILE A 45 10.86 0.64 -16.13
N ASP A 46 11.70 -0.39 -16.13
CA ASP A 46 11.80 -1.34 -17.21
C ASP A 46 10.41 -1.92 -17.48
N THR A 47 9.80 -1.48 -18.57
CA THR A 47 8.47 -1.90 -19.04
C THR A 47 8.43 -3.41 -19.31
N ALA A 48 9.58 -4.07 -19.38
CA ALA A 48 9.69 -5.50 -19.56
C ALA A 48 9.30 -6.32 -18.31
N THR A 49 9.47 -5.76 -17.10
CA THR A 49 9.15 -6.46 -15.84
C THR A 49 7.66 -6.35 -15.46
N GLN A 50 6.90 -5.47 -16.12
CA GLN A 50 5.45 -5.36 -15.93
C GLN A 50 4.63 -6.22 -16.91
N ALA A 51 5.25 -7.21 -17.56
CA ALA A 51 4.52 -8.12 -18.42
C ALA A 51 3.45 -8.91 -17.64
N HIS A 52 3.72 -9.28 -16.40
CA HIS A 52 2.82 -9.99 -15.51
C HIS A 52 2.72 -9.34 -14.14
N ARG A 53 1.51 -9.36 -13.58
CA ARG A 53 1.20 -8.87 -12.25
C ARG A 53 0.16 -9.76 -11.59
N VAL A 54 0.37 -10.10 -10.34
CA VAL A 54 -0.63 -10.78 -9.52
C VAL A 54 -1.42 -9.75 -8.73
N ILE A 55 -2.74 -9.84 -8.75
CA ILE A 55 -3.62 -9.01 -7.93
C ILE A 55 -4.36 -9.93 -6.97
N ALA A 56 -4.22 -9.68 -5.68
CA ALA A 56 -5.01 -10.31 -4.64
C ALA A 56 -6.20 -9.40 -4.31
N PHE A 57 -7.37 -9.79 -4.75
CA PHE A 57 -8.61 -9.09 -4.47
C PHE A 57 -9.30 -9.69 -3.25
N TYR A 58 -9.72 -8.84 -2.32
CA TYR A 58 -10.74 -9.20 -1.35
C TYR A 58 -12.05 -8.55 -1.72
N PHE A 59 -13.01 -9.36 -2.16
CA PHE A 59 -14.34 -8.91 -2.51
C PHE A 59 -15.29 -8.97 -1.32
N HIS A 60 -16.03 -7.89 -1.09
CA HIS A 60 -17.04 -7.80 -0.04
C HIS A 60 -18.28 -7.03 -0.50
N THR A 61 -19.31 -7.00 0.34
CA THR A 61 -20.55 -6.23 0.17
C THR A 61 -20.63 -5.12 1.23
N ASN A 62 -21.65 -4.28 1.19
CA ASN A 62 -21.92 -3.27 2.21
C ASN A 62 -22.04 -3.91 3.60
N MET A 63 -22.61 -5.10 3.69
CA MET A 63 -22.70 -5.84 4.95
C MET A 63 -21.35 -6.48 5.29
N ARG A 64 -20.75 -6.01 6.39
CA ARG A 64 -19.44 -6.44 6.89
C ARG A 64 -19.58 -7.19 8.21
N CYS A 65 -19.64 -8.52 8.17
CA CYS A 65 -19.66 -9.37 9.37
C CYS A 65 -18.28 -9.45 10.05
N THR A 66 -18.24 -9.91 11.30
CA THR A 66 -16.98 -10.09 12.05
C THR A 66 -15.99 -11.00 11.31
N ASN A 67 -16.48 -12.13 10.76
CA ASN A 67 -15.66 -13.05 9.98
C ASN A 67 -15.19 -12.42 8.67
N CYS A 68 -16.03 -11.62 8.01
CA CYS A 68 -15.66 -10.90 6.79
C CYS A 68 -14.46 -9.97 7.03
N ARG A 69 -14.52 -9.20 8.12
CA ARG A 69 -13.41 -8.29 8.51
C ARG A 69 -12.14 -9.07 8.89
N ARG A 70 -12.31 -10.24 9.52
CA ARG A 70 -11.20 -11.12 9.89
C ARG A 70 -10.50 -11.69 8.67
N ILE A 71 -11.25 -12.16 7.65
CA ILE A 71 -10.68 -12.63 6.39
C ILE A 71 -9.86 -11.53 5.73
N GLU A 72 -10.41 -10.31 5.64
CA GLU A 72 -9.68 -9.17 5.07
C GLU A 72 -8.38 -8.88 5.82
N ALA A 73 -8.47 -8.76 7.16
CA ALA A 73 -7.32 -8.43 8.00
C ALA A 73 -6.21 -9.50 7.91
N TYR A 74 -6.58 -10.77 7.98
CA TYR A 74 -5.62 -11.88 7.91
C TYR A 74 -5.04 -12.04 6.50
N SER A 75 -5.83 -11.81 5.44
CA SER A 75 -5.31 -11.85 4.07
C SER A 75 -4.30 -10.73 3.83
N ARG A 76 -4.60 -9.52 4.29
CA ARG A 76 -3.69 -8.38 4.22
C ARG A 76 -2.40 -8.68 4.98
N GLU A 77 -2.50 -9.11 6.24
CA GLU A 77 -1.34 -9.46 7.08
C GLU A 77 -0.47 -10.54 6.41
N ALA A 78 -1.09 -11.59 5.86
CA ALA A 78 -0.36 -12.66 5.18
C ALA A 78 0.46 -12.13 3.98
N ILE A 79 -0.15 -11.24 3.20
CA ILE A 79 0.44 -10.67 1.99
C ILE A 79 1.54 -9.67 2.34
N GLU A 80 1.26 -8.72 3.23
CA GLU A 80 2.21 -7.68 3.61
C GLU A 80 3.45 -8.25 4.32
N ALA A 81 3.28 -9.28 5.14
CA ALA A 81 4.38 -9.92 5.85
C ALA A 81 5.29 -10.76 4.95
N ALA A 82 4.74 -11.43 3.94
CA ALA A 82 5.51 -12.38 3.13
C ALA A 82 6.05 -11.80 1.82
N PHE A 83 5.40 -10.75 1.28
CA PHE A 83 5.68 -10.25 -0.07
C PHE A 83 5.94 -8.73 -0.14
N PRO A 84 6.73 -8.14 0.79
CA PRO A 84 6.95 -6.70 0.80
C PRO A 84 7.70 -6.18 -0.45
N ARG A 85 8.53 -7.02 -1.07
CA ARG A 85 9.26 -6.68 -2.30
C ARG A 85 8.32 -6.65 -3.49
N GLU A 86 7.51 -7.68 -3.64
CA GLU A 86 6.55 -7.84 -4.74
C GLU A 86 5.45 -6.76 -4.71
N LEU A 87 5.04 -6.35 -3.52
CA LEU A 87 4.15 -5.20 -3.32
C LEU A 87 4.81 -3.89 -3.73
N LYS A 88 6.08 -3.71 -3.37
CA LYS A 88 6.84 -2.49 -3.66
C LYS A 88 7.17 -2.33 -5.15
N ASP A 89 7.52 -3.42 -5.82
CA ASP A 89 7.89 -3.41 -7.24
C ASP A 89 6.68 -3.57 -8.18
N GLY A 90 5.48 -3.74 -7.62
CA GLY A 90 4.22 -3.80 -8.36
C GLY A 90 3.91 -5.16 -9.00
N ARG A 91 4.74 -6.19 -8.78
CA ARG A 91 4.44 -7.57 -9.21
C ARG A 91 3.27 -8.19 -8.44
N LEU A 92 2.99 -7.69 -7.25
CA LEU A 92 1.83 -8.04 -6.45
C LEU A 92 1.06 -6.78 -6.07
N ALA A 93 -0.26 -6.82 -6.14
CA ALA A 93 -1.12 -5.77 -5.62
C ALA A 93 -2.17 -6.36 -4.68
N TRP A 94 -2.46 -5.66 -3.58
CA TRP A 94 -3.59 -5.95 -2.70
C TRP A 94 -4.71 -4.98 -2.96
N LYS A 95 -5.92 -5.47 -3.22
CA LYS A 95 -7.11 -4.64 -3.45
C LYS A 95 -8.29 -5.15 -2.65
N VAL A 96 -9.01 -4.21 -2.03
CA VAL A 96 -10.29 -4.45 -1.36
C VAL A 96 -11.38 -3.81 -2.20
N VAL A 97 -12.37 -4.58 -2.59
CA VAL A 97 -13.42 -4.14 -3.51
C VAL A 97 -14.79 -4.45 -2.94
N ASN A 98 -15.63 -3.42 -2.84
CA ASN A 98 -17.04 -3.59 -2.56
C ASN A 98 -17.78 -3.84 -3.88
N VAL A 99 -18.34 -5.04 -4.05
CA VAL A 99 -19.03 -5.42 -5.29
C VAL A 99 -20.42 -4.78 -5.45
N GLU A 100 -20.93 -4.12 -4.42
CA GLU A 100 -22.21 -3.38 -4.47
C GLU A 100 -22.00 -1.89 -4.82
N GLU A 101 -20.77 -1.42 -4.94
CA GLU A 101 -20.48 -0.08 -5.44
C GLU A 101 -20.64 -0.02 -6.96
N LYS A 102 -21.19 1.10 -7.42
CA LYS A 102 -21.44 1.32 -8.84
C LYS A 102 -20.18 1.12 -9.68
N GLY A 103 -20.27 0.23 -10.65
CA GLY A 103 -19.18 -0.13 -11.56
C GLY A 103 -18.41 -1.38 -11.14
N ASN A 104 -18.64 -1.91 -9.92
CA ASN A 104 -17.97 -3.12 -9.42
C ASN A 104 -18.85 -4.38 -9.53
N GLU A 105 -20.10 -4.26 -9.93
CA GLU A 105 -21.06 -5.35 -9.95
C GLU A 105 -20.65 -6.48 -10.92
N HIS A 106 -19.90 -6.13 -11.96
CA HIS A 106 -19.39 -7.09 -12.95
C HIS A 106 -18.48 -8.15 -12.32
N PHE A 107 -17.73 -7.81 -11.25
CA PHE A 107 -16.87 -8.77 -10.55
C PHE A 107 -17.61 -9.99 -10.01
N ILE A 108 -18.90 -9.85 -9.68
CA ILE A 108 -19.72 -10.97 -9.19
C ILE A 108 -19.76 -12.08 -10.26
N LYS A 109 -20.03 -11.72 -11.49
CA LYS A 109 -20.09 -12.66 -12.62
C LYS A 109 -18.71 -13.12 -13.05
N ASP A 110 -17.76 -12.17 -13.18
CA ASP A 110 -16.43 -12.43 -13.70
C ASP A 110 -15.62 -13.41 -12.83
N HIS A 111 -15.84 -13.38 -11.51
CA HIS A 111 -15.16 -14.24 -10.57
C HIS A 111 -16.08 -15.22 -9.84
N GLN A 112 -17.33 -15.40 -10.33
CA GLN A 112 -18.31 -16.34 -9.77
C GLN A 112 -18.46 -16.21 -8.26
N LEU A 113 -18.70 -14.98 -7.78
CA LEU A 113 -18.72 -14.68 -6.36
C LEU A 113 -20.08 -15.02 -5.75
N TYR A 114 -20.11 -15.95 -4.80
CA TYR A 114 -21.30 -16.30 -4.01
C TYR A 114 -21.26 -15.75 -2.59
N THR A 115 -20.09 -15.36 -2.13
CA THR A 115 -19.85 -14.79 -0.80
C THR A 115 -18.61 -13.89 -0.83
N LYS A 116 -18.26 -13.30 0.32
CA LYS A 116 -17.02 -12.55 0.47
C LYS A 116 -15.84 -13.47 0.18
N SER A 117 -14.97 -13.07 -0.74
CA SER A 117 -13.98 -13.98 -1.31
C SER A 117 -12.61 -13.32 -1.43
N LEU A 118 -11.57 -14.10 -1.16
CA LEU A 118 -10.21 -13.79 -1.61
C LEU A 118 -10.04 -14.42 -3.00
N VAL A 119 -9.68 -13.61 -3.98
CA VAL A 119 -9.46 -14.04 -5.36
C VAL A 119 -8.08 -13.58 -5.81
N LEU A 120 -7.30 -14.47 -6.36
CA LEU A 120 -6.03 -14.17 -7.02
C LEU A 120 -6.25 -14.06 -8.52
N VAL A 121 -5.75 -12.99 -9.11
CA VAL A 121 -5.81 -12.73 -10.54
C VAL A 121 -4.38 -12.57 -11.05
N ASP A 122 -4.05 -13.28 -12.11
CA ASP A 122 -2.84 -13.07 -12.91
C ASP A 122 -3.21 -12.19 -14.10
N GLU A 123 -2.55 -11.06 -14.19
CA GLU A 123 -2.78 -10.06 -15.22
C GLU A 123 -1.50 -9.86 -16.05
N ALA A 124 -1.61 -9.95 -17.36
CA ALA A 124 -0.54 -9.61 -18.27
C ALA A 124 -0.97 -8.50 -19.21
N ARG A 125 -0.18 -7.44 -19.29
CA ARG A 125 -0.42 -6.28 -20.14
C ARG A 125 -1.83 -5.67 -19.97
N GLY A 126 -2.30 -5.61 -18.71
CA GLY A 126 -3.62 -5.09 -18.37
C GLY A 126 -4.80 -6.03 -18.68
N LYS A 127 -4.53 -7.27 -19.07
CA LYS A 127 -5.56 -8.29 -19.33
C LYS A 127 -5.46 -9.44 -18.31
N GLN A 128 -6.60 -9.82 -17.76
CA GLN A 128 -6.69 -11.01 -16.93
C GLN A 128 -6.36 -12.25 -17.76
N ILE A 129 -5.38 -13.03 -17.31
CA ILE A 129 -4.96 -14.30 -17.93
C ILE A 129 -5.67 -15.46 -17.27
N ARG A 130 -5.68 -15.46 -15.93
CA ARG A 130 -6.32 -16.48 -15.11
C ARG A 130 -6.69 -15.93 -13.75
N TRP A 131 -7.57 -16.60 -13.09
CA TRP A 131 -7.95 -16.28 -11.72
C TRP A 131 -8.26 -17.52 -10.90
N LYS A 132 -8.26 -17.37 -9.59
CA LYS A 132 -8.61 -18.45 -8.65
C LYS A 132 -9.30 -17.86 -7.44
N ASN A 133 -10.46 -18.39 -7.07
CA ASN A 133 -11.06 -18.15 -5.77
C ASN A 133 -10.35 -19.00 -4.71
N CYS A 134 -10.12 -18.45 -3.53
CA CYS A 134 -9.45 -19.10 -2.40
C CYS A 134 -10.46 -19.40 -1.27
N PRO A 135 -11.40 -20.34 -1.44
CA PRO A 135 -12.52 -20.55 -0.51
C PRO A 135 -12.08 -21.02 0.87
N ARG A 136 -10.93 -21.67 0.99
CA ARG A 136 -10.42 -22.20 2.26
C ARG A 136 -10.08 -21.12 3.30
N VAL A 137 -10.10 -19.83 2.93
CA VAL A 137 -10.01 -18.73 3.89
C VAL A 137 -11.14 -18.78 4.94
N TRP A 138 -12.29 -19.37 4.60
CA TRP A 138 -13.39 -19.59 5.53
C TRP A 138 -13.14 -20.75 6.49
N GLU A 139 -12.42 -21.79 6.05
CA GLU A 139 -12.08 -22.95 6.87
C GLU A 139 -11.07 -22.61 7.97
N PHE A 140 -10.12 -21.71 7.68
CA PHE A 140 -9.04 -21.34 8.58
C PHE A 140 -9.35 -20.20 9.56
N LEU A 141 -10.59 -19.71 9.63
CA LEU A 141 -10.94 -18.58 10.51
C LEU A 141 -10.60 -18.81 12.00
N GLY A 142 -10.66 -20.04 12.46
CA GLY A 142 -10.29 -20.44 13.81
C GLY A 142 -8.80 -20.72 14.01
N ASN A 143 -8.01 -20.72 12.94
CA ASN A 143 -6.57 -21.00 12.96
C ASN A 143 -5.80 -19.95 12.16
N LYS A 144 -5.45 -18.85 12.83
CA LYS A 144 -4.75 -17.73 12.19
C LYS A 144 -3.47 -18.16 11.48
N GLN A 145 -2.63 -18.99 12.10
CA GLN A 145 -1.37 -19.44 11.51
C GLN A 145 -1.60 -20.27 10.24
N GLY A 146 -2.61 -21.15 10.27
CA GLY A 146 -3.03 -21.91 9.10
C GLY A 146 -3.57 -21.01 7.98
N PHE A 147 -4.34 -19.98 8.35
CA PHE A 147 -4.85 -18.98 7.43
C PHE A 147 -3.70 -18.24 6.71
N LEU A 148 -2.77 -17.68 7.48
CA LEU A 148 -1.64 -16.92 6.91
C LEU A 148 -0.83 -17.79 5.95
N ARG A 149 -0.46 -19.01 6.36
CA ARG A 149 0.27 -19.95 5.50
C ARG A 149 -0.49 -20.27 4.22
N TYR A 150 -1.77 -20.60 4.32
CA TYR A 150 -2.60 -20.89 3.15
C TYR A 150 -2.59 -19.75 2.14
N VAL A 151 -2.83 -18.51 2.59
CA VAL A 151 -2.82 -17.34 1.69
C VAL A 151 -1.44 -17.10 1.08
N GLN A 152 -0.38 -17.25 1.87
CA GLN A 152 1.00 -17.07 1.39
C GLN A 152 1.37 -18.11 0.34
N ASP A 153 0.97 -19.36 0.52
CA ASP A 153 1.25 -20.44 -0.43
C ASP A 153 0.50 -20.23 -1.75
N GLU A 154 -0.78 -19.82 -1.68
CA GLU A 154 -1.57 -19.50 -2.87
C GLU A 154 -0.97 -18.33 -3.67
N VAL A 155 -0.59 -17.24 -2.99
CA VAL A 155 0.03 -16.08 -3.63
C VAL A 155 1.40 -16.44 -4.23
N ARG A 156 2.21 -17.21 -3.50
CA ARG A 156 3.52 -17.66 -3.99
C ARG A 156 3.39 -18.49 -5.26
N GLY A 157 2.43 -19.42 -5.30
CA GLY A 157 2.14 -20.22 -6.48
C GLY A 157 1.76 -19.38 -7.70
N TYR A 158 0.99 -18.29 -7.49
CA TYR A 158 0.63 -17.37 -8.56
C TYR A 158 1.81 -16.54 -9.05
N LEU A 159 2.65 -16.01 -8.15
CA LEU A 159 3.84 -15.23 -8.48
C LEU A 159 4.87 -16.07 -9.26
N THR A 160 5.09 -17.33 -8.85
CA THR A 160 6.03 -18.22 -9.53
C THR A 160 5.57 -18.58 -10.94
N ALA A 161 4.28 -18.74 -11.15
CA ALA A 161 3.74 -19.10 -12.47
C ALA A 161 3.56 -17.89 -13.40
N ALA A 162 3.67 -16.66 -12.87
CA ALA A 162 3.64 -15.41 -13.63
C ALA A 162 5.04 -14.89 -13.99
N SER A 163 6.09 -15.64 -13.65
CA SER A 163 7.52 -15.27 -13.87
C SER A 163 8.03 -15.74 -15.21
#